data_ac4e1d5d7d9d094543063eab17292875
#
_entry.id   ac4e1d5d7d9d094543063eab17292875
#
_cell.length_a   1.000
_cell.length_b   1.000
_cell.length_c   1.000
_cell.angle_alpha   90.00
_cell.angle_beta   90.00
_cell.angle_gamma   90.00
#
_symmetry.space_group_name_H-M   'P 1'
#
loop_
_entity.id
_entity.type
_entity.pdbx_description
1 polymer ?
#
loop_
_entity_poly.entity_id
_entity_poly.type
_entity_poly.pdbx_seq_one_letter_code
_entity_poly.pdbx_strand_id
1 'polypeptide(L)'
;MRSLFRLLLLLSLCAATFTFDCVAQTASAELGSETAKNGFKNEDQIRDKFNAWKTDPDAQAWLATMGFDPKAILTVFAVKPSGQKSDVDVTVETKAGKRTEGISIKLVSSPHGFNQIDKRWLAHYVKMWSIPSEVESALKLFCGETPPTKPGRSKDRMFLDELQSEQQKAIIDFFTTHRQQVLHDLFRGDGLHAATWFMVAWKPGDRTTWVLRRDEDVEHFFGDGKIDITSGGNLKIGKITVQRKGGDAGRDTGKMLQFKINPALLFDGK
;
A
#
# COMPACT_ATOMS: atom_id res chain seq x y z
N MET A 1 18.19 46.34 30.56
CA MET A 1 18.66 45.94 29.23
C MET A 1 18.97 44.43 29.06
N ARG A 2 19.64 43.77 30.02
CA ARG A 2 19.97 42.31 29.87
C ARG A 2 18.76 41.38 29.92
N SER A 3 17.65 41.73 30.55
CA SER A 3 16.45 40.91 30.66
C SER A 3 15.60 40.92 29.38
N LEU A 4 15.53 42.06 28.67
CA LEU A 4 14.78 42.21 27.43
C LEU A 4 15.44 41.42 26.27
N PHE A 5 16.77 41.32 26.27
CA PHE A 5 17.52 40.60 25.25
C PHE A 5 17.35 39.07 25.35
N ARG A 6 17.18 38.54 26.57
CA ARG A 6 16.89 37.10 26.78
C ARG A 6 15.47 36.71 26.35
N LEU A 7 14.49 37.60 26.52
CA LEU A 7 13.10 37.35 26.11
C LEU A 7 12.95 37.37 24.60
N LEU A 8 13.66 38.26 23.88
CA LEU A 8 13.68 38.32 22.41
C LEU A 8 14.37 37.09 21.79
N LEU A 9 15.42 36.57 22.42
CA LEU A 9 16.13 35.36 21.92
C LEU A 9 15.28 34.09 22.07
N LEU A 10 14.50 33.98 23.16
CA LEU A 10 13.59 32.86 23.38
C LEU A 10 12.38 32.88 22.43
N LEU A 11 11.86 34.04 22.10
CA LEU A 11 10.77 34.20 21.11
C LEU A 11 11.23 33.89 19.68
N SER A 12 12.48 34.23 19.31
CA SER A 12 13.01 33.90 17.99
C SER A 12 13.30 32.40 17.81
N LEU A 13 13.68 31.70 18.89
CA LEU A 13 13.96 30.28 18.88
C LEU A 13 12.64 29.46 18.75
N CYS A 14 11.55 29.86 19.40
CA CYS A 14 10.24 29.25 19.25
C CYS A 14 9.64 29.46 17.85
N ALA A 15 9.84 30.62 17.23
CA ALA A 15 9.34 30.87 15.86
C ALA A 15 10.08 30.04 14.81
N ALA A 16 11.39 29.77 14.99
CA ALA A 16 12.17 28.97 14.07
C ALA A 16 11.79 27.48 14.10
N THR A 17 11.44 26.93 15.26
CA THR A 17 11.01 25.51 15.37
C THR A 17 9.64 25.27 14.73
N PHE A 18 8.69 26.20 14.88
CA PHE A 18 7.36 26.10 14.26
C PHE A 18 7.40 26.17 12.72
N THR A 19 8.32 26.95 12.15
CA THR A 19 8.46 27.06 10.69
C THR A 19 9.10 25.82 10.07
N PHE A 20 10.04 25.15 10.73
CA PHE A 20 10.68 23.93 10.24
C PHE A 20 9.71 22.74 10.18
N ASP A 21 8.86 22.54 11.18
CA ASP A 21 7.86 21.46 11.18
C ASP A 21 6.80 21.68 10.11
N CYS A 22 6.36 22.89 9.86
CA CYS A 22 5.37 23.22 8.84
C CYS A 22 5.93 22.98 7.43
N VAL A 23 7.17 23.36 7.15
CA VAL A 23 7.83 23.16 5.84
C VAL A 23 8.08 21.67 5.58
N ALA A 24 8.49 20.87 6.57
CA ALA A 24 8.69 19.45 6.42
C ALA A 24 7.37 18.69 6.17
N GLN A 25 6.27 19.10 6.79
CA GLN A 25 4.95 18.51 6.59
C GLN A 25 4.36 18.84 5.21
N THR A 26 4.56 20.06 4.70
CA THR A 26 4.11 20.43 3.35
C THR A 26 4.91 19.69 2.28
N ALA A 27 6.23 19.61 2.39
CA ALA A 27 7.08 18.86 1.47
C ALA A 27 6.72 17.35 1.41
N SER A 28 6.39 16.75 2.54
CA SER A 28 5.93 15.35 2.60
C SER A 28 4.57 15.15 1.94
N ALA A 29 3.64 16.11 2.06
CA ALA A 29 2.33 16.05 1.42
C ALA A 29 2.42 16.25 -0.10
N GLU A 30 3.29 17.14 -0.56
CA GLU A 30 3.58 17.37 -1.98
C GLU A 30 4.20 16.14 -2.64
N LEU A 31 5.21 15.53 -2.01
CA LEU A 31 5.82 14.29 -2.49
C LEU A 31 4.80 13.15 -2.58
N GLY A 32 3.90 13.02 -1.60
CA GLY A 32 2.82 12.04 -1.63
C GLY A 32 1.84 12.28 -2.78
N SER A 33 1.51 13.54 -3.07
CA SER A 33 0.65 13.93 -4.19
C SER A 33 1.30 13.64 -5.54
N GLU A 34 2.58 13.95 -5.70
CA GLU A 34 3.33 13.67 -6.92
C GLU A 34 3.46 12.17 -7.17
N THR A 35 3.76 11.38 -6.14
CA THR A 35 3.81 9.92 -6.21
C THR A 35 2.48 9.35 -6.70
N ALA A 36 1.35 9.84 -6.18
CA ALA A 36 0.03 9.40 -6.61
C ALA A 36 -0.24 9.76 -8.08
N LYS A 37 0.08 10.98 -8.52
CA LYS A 37 -0.08 11.40 -9.92
C LYS A 37 0.76 10.56 -10.87
N ASN A 38 1.99 10.22 -10.49
CA ASN A 38 2.85 9.36 -11.29
C ASN A 38 2.32 7.92 -11.36
N GLY A 39 1.72 7.41 -10.28
CA GLY A 39 0.99 6.15 -10.28
C GLY A 39 -0.14 6.14 -11.30
N PHE A 40 -1.04 7.14 -11.27
CA PHE A 40 -2.16 7.24 -12.22
C PHE A 40 -1.72 7.35 -13.69
N LYS A 41 -0.65 8.11 -13.98
CA LYS A 41 -0.08 8.17 -15.33
C LYS A 41 0.48 6.82 -15.78
N ASN A 42 1.09 6.06 -14.88
CA ASN A 42 1.59 4.73 -15.19
C ASN A 42 0.46 3.74 -15.50
N GLU A 43 -0.64 3.79 -14.75
CA GLU A 43 -1.83 2.99 -15.03
C GLU A 43 -2.44 3.34 -16.39
N ASP A 44 -2.52 4.64 -16.75
CA ASP A 44 -2.97 5.09 -18.07
C ASP A 44 -2.08 4.54 -19.18
N GLN A 45 -0.75 4.58 -19.01
CA GLN A 45 0.20 4.03 -19.98
C GLN A 45 0.01 2.52 -20.18
N ILE A 46 -0.19 1.77 -19.09
CA ILE A 46 -0.41 0.32 -19.16
C ILE A 46 -1.74 0.00 -19.86
N ARG A 47 -2.83 0.69 -19.50
CA ARG A 47 -4.13 0.58 -20.19
C ARG A 47 -3.98 0.84 -21.70
N ASP A 48 -3.28 1.91 -22.08
CA ASP A 48 -3.12 2.29 -23.49
C ASP A 48 -2.26 1.28 -24.26
N LYS A 49 -1.23 0.71 -23.65
CA LYS A 49 -0.45 -0.39 -24.23
C LYS A 49 -1.33 -1.61 -24.50
N PHE A 50 -2.18 -2.03 -23.56
CA PHE A 50 -3.13 -3.11 -23.80
C PHE A 50 -4.08 -2.79 -24.95
N ASN A 51 -4.58 -1.56 -25.05
CA ASN A 51 -5.44 -1.14 -26.16
C ASN A 51 -4.71 -1.09 -27.51
N ALA A 52 -3.38 -0.88 -27.47
CA ALA A 52 -2.51 -0.91 -28.66
C ALA A 52 -1.83 -2.27 -28.88
N TRP A 53 -2.32 -3.37 -28.29
CA TRP A 53 -1.66 -4.68 -28.21
C TRP A 53 -1.14 -5.24 -29.55
N LYS A 54 -1.77 -4.90 -30.67
CA LYS A 54 -1.37 -5.39 -32.00
C LYS A 54 0.03 -4.92 -32.38
N THR A 55 0.44 -3.74 -31.90
CA THR A 55 1.72 -3.09 -32.23
C THR A 55 2.62 -2.90 -31.03
N ASP A 56 2.12 -3.11 -29.80
CA ASP A 56 2.90 -2.93 -28.59
C ASP A 56 3.49 -4.27 -28.11
N PRO A 57 4.84 -4.42 -28.12
CA PRO A 57 5.48 -5.68 -27.74
C PRO A 57 5.35 -6.02 -26.27
N ASP A 58 5.25 -5.02 -25.38
CA ASP A 58 5.06 -5.28 -23.94
C ASP A 58 3.67 -5.87 -23.69
N ALA A 59 2.63 -5.26 -24.30
CA ALA A 59 1.27 -5.79 -24.18
C ALA A 59 1.14 -7.21 -24.72
N GLN A 60 1.81 -7.53 -25.84
CA GLN A 60 1.85 -8.90 -26.37
C GLN A 60 2.51 -9.87 -25.40
N ALA A 61 3.62 -9.48 -24.78
CA ALA A 61 4.30 -10.30 -23.77
C ALA A 61 3.44 -10.50 -22.51
N TRP A 62 2.74 -9.46 -22.05
CA TRP A 62 1.82 -9.54 -20.92
C TRP A 62 0.65 -10.47 -21.19
N LEU A 63 0.01 -10.33 -22.36
CA LEU A 63 -1.10 -11.21 -22.79
C LEU A 63 -0.66 -12.67 -22.86
N ALA A 64 0.54 -12.94 -23.39
CA ALA A 64 1.12 -14.28 -23.39
C ALA A 64 1.36 -14.81 -21.98
N THR A 65 1.89 -13.98 -21.07
CA THR A 65 2.05 -14.32 -19.64
C THR A 65 0.71 -14.63 -18.97
N MET A 66 -0.35 -13.91 -19.35
CA MET A 66 -1.72 -14.15 -18.89
C MET A 66 -2.37 -15.40 -19.48
N GLY A 67 -1.65 -16.13 -20.35
CA GLY A 67 -2.08 -17.39 -20.95
C GLY A 67 -2.93 -17.23 -22.22
N PHE A 68 -2.89 -16.07 -22.86
CA PHE A 68 -3.50 -15.85 -24.16
C PHE A 68 -2.49 -16.11 -25.29
N ASP A 69 -2.87 -16.94 -26.28
CA ASP A 69 -2.10 -17.02 -27.52
C ASP A 69 -2.36 -15.75 -28.36
N PRO A 70 -1.34 -14.90 -28.61
CA PRO A 70 -1.52 -13.67 -29.38
C PRO A 70 -2.15 -13.88 -30.76
N LYS A 71 -1.93 -15.06 -31.38
CA LYS A 71 -2.52 -15.42 -32.68
C LYS A 71 -4.02 -15.77 -32.60
N ALA A 72 -4.51 -16.16 -31.43
CA ALA A 72 -5.91 -16.49 -31.19
C ALA A 72 -6.74 -15.28 -30.73
N ILE A 73 -6.11 -14.17 -30.37
CA ILE A 73 -6.80 -12.99 -29.90
C ILE A 73 -7.50 -12.27 -31.07
N LEU A 74 -8.78 -11.99 -30.89
CA LEU A 74 -9.60 -11.20 -31.81
C LEU A 74 -9.58 -9.72 -31.43
N THR A 75 -9.88 -9.46 -30.15
CA THR A 75 -9.89 -8.09 -29.58
C THR A 75 -9.31 -8.06 -28.18
N VAL A 76 -8.70 -6.92 -27.83
CA VAL A 76 -8.34 -6.56 -26.44
C VAL A 76 -8.92 -5.19 -26.16
N PHE A 77 -9.55 -5.05 -25.01
CA PHE A 77 -10.10 -3.79 -24.52
C PHE A 77 -9.76 -3.62 -23.04
N ALA A 78 -9.02 -2.57 -22.72
CA ALA A 78 -8.60 -2.26 -21.37
C ALA A 78 -9.23 -0.95 -20.87
N VAL A 79 -9.71 -0.95 -19.62
CA VAL A 79 -10.32 0.20 -18.94
C VAL A 79 -9.76 0.36 -17.53
N LYS A 80 -9.90 1.55 -16.96
CA LYS A 80 -9.60 1.83 -15.54
C LYS A 80 -10.91 1.91 -14.77
N PRO A 81 -11.26 0.90 -13.96
CA PRO A 81 -12.40 0.99 -13.06
C PRO A 81 -12.09 1.98 -11.93
N SER A 82 -13.08 2.74 -11.48
CA SER A 82 -12.89 3.72 -10.39
C SER A 82 -13.24 3.10 -9.04
N GLY A 83 -12.36 3.28 -8.06
CA GLY A 83 -12.61 2.86 -6.67
C GLY A 83 -12.68 1.34 -6.47
N GLN A 84 -12.06 0.58 -7.36
CA GLN A 84 -12.03 -0.88 -7.34
C GLN A 84 -10.66 -1.42 -6.91
N LYS A 85 -10.53 -2.75 -6.81
CA LYS A 85 -9.27 -3.40 -6.45
C LYS A 85 -8.30 -3.46 -7.63
N SER A 86 -8.81 -3.74 -8.82
CA SER A 86 -8.02 -3.62 -10.05
C SER A 86 -7.82 -2.16 -10.44
N ASP A 87 -6.61 -1.82 -10.84
CA ASP A 87 -6.26 -0.52 -11.41
C ASP A 87 -6.57 -0.48 -12.91
N VAL A 88 -6.48 -1.64 -13.60
CA VAL A 88 -6.85 -1.83 -15.01
C VAL A 88 -7.55 -3.17 -15.17
N ASP A 89 -8.70 -3.17 -15.84
CA ASP A 89 -9.38 -4.37 -16.31
C ASP A 89 -9.09 -4.58 -17.80
N VAL A 90 -8.62 -5.78 -18.15
CA VAL A 90 -8.29 -6.18 -19.52
C VAL A 90 -9.24 -7.24 -19.98
N THR A 91 -10.09 -6.91 -20.92
CA THR A 91 -11.00 -7.85 -21.57
C THR A 91 -10.39 -8.36 -22.87
N VAL A 92 -10.21 -9.66 -22.96
CA VAL A 92 -9.65 -10.34 -24.13
C VAL A 92 -10.73 -11.24 -24.74
N GLU A 93 -10.98 -11.08 -26.04
CA GLU A 93 -11.88 -11.91 -26.81
C GLU A 93 -11.08 -12.81 -27.76
N THR A 94 -11.41 -14.08 -27.78
CA THR A 94 -10.88 -15.11 -28.66
C THR A 94 -12.02 -15.90 -29.27
N LYS A 95 -11.74 -16.82 -30.19
CA LYS A 95 -12.76 -17.75 -30.72
C LYS A 95 -13.37 -18.65 -29.63
N ALA A 96 -12.66 -18.88 -28.53
CA ALA A 96 -13.13 -19.70 -27.41
C ALA A 96 -14.04 -18.92 -26.44
N GLY A 97 -14.12 -17.60 -26.56
CA GLY A 97 -14.95 -16.76 -25.71
C GLY A 97 -14.23 -15.49 -25.25
N LYS A 98 -14.87 -14.81 -24.29
CA LYS A 98 -14.44 -13.54 -23.72
C LYS A 98 -14.07 -13.71 -22.24
N ARG A 99 -12.90 -13.18 -21.85
CA ARG A 99 -12.42 -13.21 -20.46
C ARG A 99 -11.92 -11.81 -20.04
N THR A 100 -12.28 -11.38 -18.84
CA THR A 100 -11.79 -10.13 -18.25
C THR A 100 -10.88 -10.48 -17.09
N GLU A 101 -9.71 -9.85 -17.06
CA GLU A 101 -8.68 -9.99 -16.03
C GLU A 101 -8.42 -8.63 -15.38
N GLY A 102 -8.52 -8.57 -14.06
CA GLY A 102 -8.18 -7.38 -13.29
C GLY A 102 -6.69 -7.35 -12.95
N ILE A 103 -6.06 -6.20 -13.08
CA ILE A 103 -4.64 -6.00 -12.79
C ILE A 103 -4.48 -4.92 -11.73
N SER A 104 -3.85 -5.26 -10.58
CA SER A 104 -3.35 -4.26 -9.65
C SER A 104 -1.94 -3.84 -10.05
N ILE A 105 -1.65 -2.54 -10.07
CA ILE A 105 -0.42 -1.98 -10.63
C ILE A 105 0.34 -1.22 -9.55
N LYS A 106 1.66 -1.43 -9.48
CA LYS A 106 2.55 -0.64 -8.63
C LYS A 106 3.68 -0.06 -9.47
N LEU A 107 3.98 1.21 -9.23
CA LEU A 107 5.11 1.90 -9.83
C LEU A 107 6.25 2.00 -8.81
N VAL A 108 7.45 1.60 -9.19
CA VAL A 108 8.65 1.63 -8.36
C VAL A 108 9.77 2.37 -9.09
N SER A 109 10.41 3.31 -8.41
CA SER A 109 11.59 4.03 -8.90
C SER A 109 12.87 3.73 -8.10
N SER A 110 12.72 3.05 -6.96
CA SER A 110 13.83 2.68 -6.06
C SER A 110 13.70 1.24 -5.60
N PRO A 111 14.80 0.49 -5.46
CA PRO A 111 14.78 -0.90 -4.97
C PRO A 111 14.32 -1.02 -3.51
N HIS A 112 14.30 0.09 -2.77
CA HIS A 112 13.90 0.14 -1.36
C HIS A 112 12.58 0.89 -1.13
N GLY A 113 11.83 1.16 -2.20
CA GLY A 113 10.57 1.90 -2.13
C GLY A 113 9.44 1.04 -1.57
N PHE A 114 8.70 1.57 -0.59
CA PHE A 114 7.50 0.93 -0.06
C PHE A 114 6.25 1.51 -0.71
N ASN A 115 5.42 0.65 -1.29
CA ASN A 115 4.15 1.02 -1.88
C ASN A 115 2.98 0.58 -0.98
N GLN A 116 1.97 1.42 -0.89
CA GLN A 116 0.71 1.09 -0.26
C GLN A 116 -0.06 0.08 -1.12
N ILE A 117 -0.55 -1.00 -0.49
CA ILE A 117 -1.46 -1.96 -1.12
C ILE A 117 -2.90 -1.76 -0.65
N ASP A 118 -3.09 -1.34 0.60
CA ASP A 118 -4.40 -0.95 1.13
C ASP A 118 -4.25 0.08 2.26
N LYS A 119 -5.29 0.90 2.45
CA LYS A 119 -5.36 1.89 3.52
C LYS A 119 -6.82 2.27 3.78
N ARG A 120 -7.27 2.06 5.02
CA ARG A 120 -8.63 2.35 5.46
C ARG A 120 -8.65 2.80 6.92
N TRP A 121 -9.75 3.36 7.35
CA TRP A 121 -10.07 3.48 8.77
C TRP A 121 -10.17 2.10 9.39
N LEU A 122 -9.73 1.96 10.64
CA LEU A 122 -9.73 0.70 11.35
C LEU A 122 -11.12 0.04 11.37
N ALA A 123 -12.18 0.82 11.54
CA ALA A 123 -13.55 0.31 11.55
C ALA A 123 -13.94 -0.47 10.28
N HIS A 124 -13.34 -0.17 9.12
CA HIS A 124 -13.57 -0.94 7.89
C HIS A 124 -12.95 -2.33 7.98
N TYR A 125 -11.72 -2.43 8.51
CA TYR A 125 -11.05 -3.72 8.72
C TYR A 125 -11.73 -4.54 9.80
N VAL A 126 -12.21 -3.88 10.89
CA VAL A 126 -13.00 -4.55 11.95
C VAL A 126 -14.21 -5.24 11.35
N LYS A 127 -14.96 -4.55 10.51
CA LYS A 127 -16.12 -5.13 9.82
C LYS A 127 -15.72 -6.20 8.80
N MET A 128 -14.70 -5.96 8.00
CA MET A 128 -14.26 -6.83 6.91
C MET A 128 -13.75 -8.18 7.43
N TRP A 129 -12.94 -8.15 8.49
CA TRP A 129 -12.28 -9.34 9.02
C TRP A 129 -12.88 -9.83 10.35
N SER A 130 -13.98 -9.24 10.80
CA SER A 130 -14.62 -9.56 12.10
C SER A 130 -13.62 -9.50 13.26
N ILE A 131 -12.81 -8.44 13.32
CA ILE A 131 -11.76 -8.25 14.33
C ILE A 131 -12.39 -8.23 15.72
N PRO A 132 -11.95 -9.09 16.67
CA PRO A 132 -12.46 -9.10 18.04
C PRO A 132 -12.23 -7.76 18.76
N SER A 133 -13.11 -7.42 19.70
CA SER A 133 -13.10 -6.13 20.41
C SER A 133 -11.81 -5.85 21.16
N GLU A 134 -11.14 -6.87 21.68
CA GLU A 134 -9.84 -6.77 22.35
C GLU A 134 -8.73 -6.36 21.38
N VAL A 135 -8.69 -6.96 20.18
CA VAL A 135 -7.73 -6.63 19.11
C VAL A 135 -8.05 -5.25 18.54
N GLU A 136 -9.34 -4.94 18.32
CA GLU A 136 -9.78 -3.61 17.88
C GLU A 136 -9.31 -2.52 18.85
N SER A 137 -9.50 -2.72 20.16
CA SER A 137 -9.10 -1.75 21.19
C SER A 137 -7.60 -1.51 21.18
N ALA A 138 -6.79 -2.55 21.02
CA ALA A 138 -5.34 -2.46 20.91
C ALA A 138 -4.91 -1.72 19.62
N LEU A 139 -5.55 -2.02 18.48
CA LEU A 139 -5.29 -1.33 17.20
C LEU A 139 -5.74 0.13 17.21
N LYS A 140 -6.79 0.51 17.94
CA LYS A 140 -7.19 1.91 18.15
C LYS A 140 -6.11 2.72 18.87
N LEU A 141 -5.45 2.14 19.87
CA LEU A 141 -4.28 2.76 20.51
C LEU A 141 -3.12 2.93 19.52
N PHE A 142 -2.88 1.93 18.68
CA PHE A 142 -1.84 1.96 17.65
C PHE A 142 -2.10 2.99 16.56
N CYS A 143 -3.32 3.09 16.06
CA CYS A 143 -3.74 4.09 15.08
C CYS A 143 -3.80 5.51 15.67
N GLY A 144 -3.97 5.65 16.99
CA GLY A 144 -4.21 6.92 17.68
C GLY A 144 -5.68 7.37 17.55
N GLU A 145 -6.61 6.44 17.31
CA GLU A 145 -8.05 6.69 17.42
C GLU A 145 -8.46 6.78 18.91
N THR A 146 -7.71 6.10 19.78
CA THR A 146 -7.78 6.21 21.24
C THR A 146 -6.46 6.77 21.76
N PRO A 147 -6.50 7.75 22.68
CA PRO A 147 -5.29 8.32 23.29
C PRO A 147 -4.45 7.25 24.00
N PRO A 148 -3.12 7.44 24.13
CA PRO A 148 -2.25 6.56 24.90
C PRO A 148 -2.73 6.39 26.35
N THR A 149 -2.65 5.19 26.90
CA THR A 149 -3.01 4.87 28.30
C THR A 149 -1.85 5.10 29.28
N LYS A 150 -0.63 5.30 28.76
CA LYS A 150 0.59 5.59 29.54
C LYS A 150 1.56 6.42 28.69
N PRO A 151 2.51 7.14 29.30
CA PRO A 151 3.58 7.80 28.57
C PRO A 151 4.35 6.82 27.70
N GLY A 152 4.69 7.21 26.48
CA GLY A 152 5.40 6.40 25.49
C GLY A 152 6.16 7.28 24.50
N ARG A 153 6.61 6.70 23.39
CA ARG A 153 7.36 7.40 22.31
C ARG A 153 6.54 8.48 21.61
N SER A 154 5.21 8.39 21.65
CA SER A 154 4.31 9.37 21.04
C SER A 154 3.23 9.80 22.04
N LYS A 155 2.87 11.09 22.03
CA LYS A 155 1.73 11.60 22.77
C LYS A 155 0.37 11.29 22.15
N ASP A 156 0.36 10.91 20.86
CA ASP A 156 -0.86 10.78 20.06
C ASP A 156 -1.25 9.32 19.80
N ARG A 157 -0.39 8.35 20.12
CA ARG A 157 -0.63 6.92 19.92
C ARG A 157 0.30 6.05 20.74
N MET A 158 0.02 4.77 20.83
CA MET A 158 0.96 3.75 21.29
C MET A 158 1.53 2.97 20.11
N PHE A 159 2.82 2.65 20.15
CA PHE A 159 3.39 1.66 19.22
C PHE A 159 3.04 0.25 19.70
N LEU A 160 3.02 -0.73 18.80
CA LEU A 160 2.58 -2.08 19.18
C LEU A 160 3.46 -2.73 20.26
N ASP A 161 4.77 -2.46 20.24
CA ASP A 161 5.72 -2.94 21.25
C ASP A 161 5.59 -2.21 22.61
N GLU A 162 4.80 -1.14 22.69
CA GLU A 162 4.45 -0.45 23.95
C GLU A 162 3.16 -0.97 24.60
N LEU A 163 2.39 -1.79 23.88
CA LEU A 163 1.18 -2.44 24.40
C LEU A 163 1.52 -3.52 25.45
N GLN A 164 0.52 -3.98 26.18
CA GLN A 164 0.68 -5.12 27.08
C GLN A 164 0.94 -6.40 26.27
N SER A 165 1.64 -7.36 26.86
CA SER A 165 2.00 -8.63 26.20
C SER A 165 0.80 -9.40 25.67
N GLU A 166 -0.31 -9.38 26.42
CA GLU A 166 -1.56 -10.01 26.06
C GLU A 166 -2.17 -9.36 24.80
N GLN A 167 -2.14 -8.03 24.72
CA GLN A 167 -2.62 -7.29 23.55
C GLN A 167 -1.75 -7.54 22.32
N GLN A 168 -0.42 -7.57 22.49
CA GLN A 168 0.51 -7.90 21.42
C GLN A 168 0.24 -9.32 20.89
N LYS A 169 0.09 -10.27 21.81
CA LYS A 169 -0.22 -11.67 21.48
C LYS A 169 -1.56 -11.80 20.75
N ALA A 170 -2.60 -11.13 21.22
CA ALA A 170 -3.93 -11.18 20.60
C ALA A 170 -3.89 -10.65 19.15
N ILE A 171 -3.12 -9.56 18.86
CA ILE A 171 -2.92 -9.05 17.52
C ILE A 171 -2.20 -10.07 16.65
N ILE A 172 -1.09 -10.65 17.12
CA ILE A 172 -0.30 -11.63 16.36
C ILE A 172 -1.16 -12.89 16.08
N ASP A 173 -1.86 -13.41 17.07
CA ASP A 173 -2.72 -14.58 16.93
C ASP A 173 -3.85 -14.33 15.92
N PHE A 174 -4.48 -13.15 15.98
CA PHE A 174 -5.53 -12.77 15.04
C PHE A 174 -5.02 -12.79 13.60
N PHE A 175 -3.94 -12.07 13.29
CA PHE A 175 -3.40 -12.03 11.95
C PHE A 175 -2.80 -13.36 11.50
N THR A 176 -2.35 -14.21 12.42
CA THR A 176 -1.89 -15.57 12.12
C THR A 176 -3.05 -16.45 11.68
N THR A 177 -4.14 -16.41 12.41
CA THR A 177 -5.35 -17.23 12.14
C THR A 177 -6.04 -16.79 10.84
N HIS A 178 -6.09 -15.48 10.57
CA HIS A 178 -6.82 -14.90 9.43
C HIS A 178 -5.90 -14.54 8.26
N ARG A 179 -4.64 -15.03 8.26
CA ARG A 179 -3.62 -14.65 7.26
C ARG A 179 -4.13 -14.74 5.83
N GLN A 180 -4.70 -15.87 5.42
CA GLN A 180 -5.14 -16.08 4.04
C GLN A 180 -6.24 -15.09 3.63
N GLN A 181 -7.25 -14.89 4.48
CA GLN A 181 -8.31 -13.91 4.23
C GLN A 181 -7.73 -12.50 4.09
N VAL A 182 -6.84 -12.10 5.02
CA VAL A 182 -6.21 -10.77 4.99
C VAL A 182 -5.40 -10.57 3.71
N LEU A 183 -4.60 -11.56 3.30
CA LEU A 183 -3.81 -11.48 2.07
C LEU A 183 -4.72 -11.37 0.84
N HIS A 184 -5.74 -12.22 0.75
CA HIS A 184 -6.71 -12.16 -0.33
C HIS A 184 -7.36 -10.78 -0.47
N ASP A 185 -7.87 -10.21 0.62
CA ASP A 185 -8.50 -8.88 0.61
C ASP A 185 -7.50 -7.75 0.27
N LEU A 186 -6.23 -7.91 0.70
CA LEU A 186 -5.18 -6.92 0.43
C LEU A 186 -4.70 -6.93 -1.03
N PHE A 187 -4.63 -8.08 -1.68
CA PHE A 187 -4.07 -8.19 -3.03
C PHE A 187 -5.15 -8.33 -4.11
N ARG A 188 -6.05 -9.26 -3.96
CA ARG A 188 -7.06 -9.62 -4.96
C ARG A 188 -8.38 -8.90 -4.77
N GLY A 189 -8.96 -8.97 -3.56
CA GLY A 189 -10.34 -8.57 -3.30
C GLY A 189 -11.34 -9.45 -4.05
N ASP A 190 -12.62 -9.11 -3.94
CA ASP A 190 -13.73 -9.88 -4.51
C ASP A 190 -14.48 -9.14 -5.61
N GLY A 191 -15.30 -9.90 -6.36
CA GLY A 191 -16.25 -9.38 -7.35
C GLY A 191 -15.66 -9.16 -8.74
N LEU A 192 -16.38 -8.39 -9.54
CA LEU A 192 -16.11 -8.22 -10.97
C LEU A 192 -14.76 -7.56 -11.25
N HIS A 193 -14.29 -6.71 -10.34
CA HIS A 193 -13.04 -5.97 -10.46
C HIS A 193 -11.97 -6.49 -9.47
N ALA A 194 -12.01 -7.79 -9.15
CA ALA A 194 -10.94 -8.45 -8.42
C ALA A 194 -9.63 -8.39 -9.21
N ALA A 195 -8.51 -8.13 -8.54
CA ALA A 195 -7.21 -8.09 -9.18
C ALA A 195 -6.64 -9.51 -9.27
N THR A 196 -6.85 -10.20 -10.39
CA THR A 196 -6.34 -11.56 -10.64
C THR A 196 -4.87 -11.58 -11.04
N TRP A 197 -4.31 -10.39 -11.33
CA TRP A 197 -2.91 -10.18 -11.69
C TRP A 197 -2.34 -9.00 -10.92
N PHE A 198 -1.05 -9.07 -10.66
CA PHE A 198 -0.27 -8.01 -10.02
C PHE A 198 0.89 -7.62 -10.91
N MET A 199 0.94 -6.36 -11.30
CA MET A 199 1.99 -5.81 -12.15
C MET A 199 2.85 -4.81 -11.40
N VAL A 200 4.16 -4.91 -11.54
CA VAL A 200 5.10 -3.89 -11.06
C VAL A 200 5.82 -3.29 -12.25
N ALA A 201 5.71 -1.98 -12.41
CA ALA A 201 6.51 -1.19 -13.32
C ALA A 201 7.72 -0.62 -12.57
N TRP A 202 8.93 -0.99 -12.96
CA TRP A 202 10.15 -0.48 -12.37
C TRP A 202 10.82 0.52 -13.32
N LYS A 203 10.93 1.77 -12.87
CA LYS A 203 11.51 2.89 -13.60
C LYS A 203 12.71 3.48 -12.85
N PRO A 204 13.88 2.81 -12.87
CA PRO A 204 15.10 3.33 -12.21
C PRO A 204 15.77 4.48 -12.95
N GLY A 205 15.18 4.99 -14.03
CA GLY A 205 15.62 6.04 -14.93
C GLY A 205 14.72 6.06 -16.16
N ASP A 206 15.29 6.20 -17.35
CA ASP A 206 14.54 6.29 -18.60
C ASP A 206 13.98 4.96 -19.09
N ARG A 207 14.49 3.84 -18.57
CA ARG A 207 14.01 2.50 -18.94
C ARG A 207 12.93 2.04 -17.97
N THR A 208 11.89 1.42 -18.51
CA THR A 208 10.87 0.73 -17.72
C THR A 208 10.99 -0.76 -17.96
N THR A 209 11.00 -1.52 -16.87
CA THR A 209 10.87 -2.98 -16.88
C THR A 209 9.63 -3.36 -16.12
N TRP A 210 9.03 -4.51 -16.46
CA TRP A 210 7.81 -4.98 -15.81
C TRP A 210 7.97 -6.41 -15.32
N VAL A 211 7.31 -6.69 -14.21
CA VAL A 211 6.98 -8.04 -13.78
C VAL A 211 5.47 -8.14 -13.66
N LEU A 212 4.90 -9.22 -14.23
CA LEU A 212 3.48 -9.56 -14.15
C LEU A 212 3.38 -10.97 -13.57
N ARG A 213 2.64 -11.11 -12.47
CA ARG A 213 2.44 -12.39 -11.78
C ARG A 213 0.97 -12.57 -11.41
N ARG A 214 0.57 -13.81 -11.22
CA ARG A 214 -0.71 -14.14 -10.63
C ARG A 214 -0.78 -13.57 -9.22
N ASP A 215 -1.96 -13.09 -8.83
CA ASP A 215 -2.20 -12.60 -7.47
C ASP A 215 -1.90 -13.66 -6.41
N GLU A 216 -2.25 -14.93 -6.64
CA GLU A 216 -1.98 -16.06 -5.74
C GLU A 216 -0.47 -16.24 -5.47
N ASP A 217 0.38 -16.09 -6.48
CA ASP A 217 1.84 -16.14 -6.32
C ASP A 217 2.36 -14.96 -5.51
N VAL A 218 1.75 -13.78 -5.70
CA VAL A 218 2.12 -12.54 -5.01
C VAL A 218 1.67 -12.57 -3.54
N GLU A 219 0.45 -13.05 -3.28
CA GLU A 219 -0.06 -13.29 -1.92
C GLU A 219 0.89 -14.23 -1.15
N HIS A 220 1.23 -15.36 -1.76
CA HIS A 220 2.17 -16.31 -1.17
C HIS A 220 3.53 -15.68 -0.92
N PHE A 221 4.10 -15.00 -1.91
CA PHE A 221 5.42 -14.38 -1.81
C PHE A 221 5.50 -13.32 -0.69
N PHE A 222 4.53 -12.41 -0.63
CA PHE A 222 4.55 -11.35 0.39
C PHE A 222 4.04 -11.83 1.75
N GLY A 223 3.13 -12.80 1.77
CA GLY A 223 2.58 -13.38 2.99
C GLY A 223 3.51 -14.38 3.68
N ASP A 224 4.52 -14.89 2.96
CA ASP A 224 5.48 -15.84 3.52
C ASP A 224 6.37 -15.21 4.58
N GLY A 225 6.53 -15.92 5.71
CA GLY A 225 7.34 -15.52 6.85
C GLY A 225 6.53 -15.36 8.13
N LYS A 226 7.20 -14.86 9.17
CA LYS A 226 6.62 -14.67 10.50
C LYS A 226 5.65 -13.49 10.52
N ILE A 227 4.70 -13.58 11.46
CA ILE A 227 3.94 -12.43 11.91
C ILE A 227 4.51 -12.02 13.24
N ASP A 228 5.05 -10.81 13.31
CA ASP A 228 5.72 -10.29 14.49
C ASP A 228 5.61 -8.76 14.60
N ILE A 229 5.86 -8.26 15.80
CA ILE A 229 5.97 -6.83 16.07
C ILE A 229 7.46 -6.45 15.97
N THR A 230 7.75 -5.50 15.08
CA THR A 230 9.13 -5.03 14.85
C THR A 230 9.62 -4.18 16.02
N SER A 231 10.95 -4.01 16.15
CA SER A 231 11.57 -3.07 17.11
C SER A 231 11.14 -1.60 16.89
N GLY A 232 10.61 -1.27 15.71
CA GLY A 232 10.00 0.04 15.44
C GLY A 232 8.52 0.12 15.83
N GLY A 233 7.97 -0.93 16.45
CA GLY A 233 6.58 -0.98 16.94
C GLY A 233 5.51 -1.05 15.86
N ASN A 234 5.83 -1.53 14.66
CA ASN A 234 4.88 -1.88 13.61
C ASN A 234 4.67 -3.39 13.55
N LEU A 235 3.56 -3.84 12.95
CA LEU A 235 3.36 -5.27 12.67
C LEU A 235 3.97 -5.63 11.30
N LYS A 236 4.55 -6.82 11.24
CA LYS A 236 4.91 -7.52 10.01
C LYS A 236 4.01 -8.72 9.80
N ILE A 237 3.54 -8.89 8.55
CA ILE A 237 2.89 -10.12 8.08
C ILE A 237 3.76 -10.61 6.92
N GLY A 238 4.69 -11.54 7.20
CA GLY A 238 5.72 -11.89 6.25
C GLY A 238 6.52 -10.66 5.79
N LYS A 239 6.42 -10.31 4.49
CA LYS A 239 7.08 -9.14 3.89
C LYS A 239 6.20 -7.87 3.88
N ILE A 240 4.97 -7.95 4.38
CA ILE A 240 4.04 -6.82 4.48
C ILE A 240 4.30 -6.06 5.76
N THR A 241 4.34 -4.74 5.70
CA THR A 241 4.39 -3.86 6.87
C THR A 241 3.01 -3.27 7.13
N VAL A 242 2.51 -3.45 8.35
CA VAL A 242 1.27 -2.84 8.84
C VAL A 242 1.63 -1.69 9.76
N GLN A 243 1.18 -0.49 9.44
CA GLN A 243 1.52 0.72 10.16
C GLN A 243 0.37 1.72 10.17
N ARG A 244 0.40 2.68 11.09
CA ARG A 244 -0.40 3.89 10.98
C ARG A 244 0.07 4.67 9.75
N LYS A 245 -0.85 5.27 8.99
CA LYS A 245 -0.50 6.12 7.83
C LYS A 245 0.46 7.23 8.23
N GLY A 246 0.17 7.95 9.30
CA GLY A 246 0.98 9.09 9.75
C GLY A 246 0.95 10.26 8.76
N GLY A 247 1.73 11.29 9.03
CA GLY A 247 1.83 12.48 8.18
C GLY A 247 0.48 13.16 7.96
N ASP A 248 0.18 13.50 6.70
CA ASP A 248 -1.08 14.06 6.22
C ASP A 248 -1.37 15.49 6.71
N ALA A 249 -0.31 16.24 7.01
CA ALA A 249 -0.39 17.63 7.52
C ALA A 249 -1.31 17.77 8.75
N GLY A 250 -1.28 16.77 9.66
CA GLY A 250 -2.07 16.77 10.90
C GLY A 250 -3.54 16.38 10.72
N ARG A 251 -3.99 16.00 9.51
CA ARG A 251 -5.37 15.55 9.28
C ARG A 251 -5.64 14.21 9.95
N ASP A 252 -6.89 13.99 10.35
CA ASP A 252 -7.34 12.74 10.98
C ASP A 252 -7.07 11.50 10.12
N THR A 253 -7.03 11.62 8.80
CA THR A 253 -6.65 10.54 7.88
C THR A 253 -5.26 9.96 8.15
N GLY A 254 -4.40 10.67 8.90
CA GLY A 254 -3.15 10.14 9.44
C GLY A 254 -3.32 8.96 10.40
N LYS A 255 -4.52 8.77 10.98
CA LYS A 255 -4.86 7.66 11.89
C LYS A 255 -5.26 6.36 11.17
N MET A 256 -5.44 6.39 9.85
CA MET A 256 -5.76 5.18 9.08
C MET A 256 -4.70 4.10 9.26
N LEU A 257 -5.15 2.85 9.29
CA LEU A 257 -4.27 1.68 9.19
C LEU A 257 -3.88 1.47 7.74
N GLN A 258 -2.60 1.18 7.50
CA GLN A 258 -2.01 1.10 6.18
C GLN A 258 -1.15 -0.15 6.04
N PHE A 259 -1.31 -0.85 4.92
CA PHE A 259 -0.52 -2.01 4.55
C PHE A 259 0.42 -1.64 3.40
N LYS A 260 1.71 -1.95 3.57
CA LYS A 260 2.76 -1.62 2.60
C LYS A 260 3.62 -2.82 2.28
N ILE A 261 4.07 -2.87 1.03
CA ILE A 261 5.07 -3.82 0.53
C ILE A 261 6.21 -3.07 -0.16
N ASN A 262 7.33 -3.74 -0.36
CA ASN A 262 8.32 -3.33 -1.35
C ASN A 262 8.12 -4.14 -2.64
N PRO A 263 7.45 -3.61 -3.67
CA PRO A 263 7.16 -4.39 -4.88
C PRO A 263 8.41 -4.73 -5.70
N ALA A 264 9.52 -4.01 -5.51
CA ALA A 264 10.79 -4.29 -6.19
C ALA A 264 11.31 -5.70 -5.91
N LEU A 265 10.96 -6.29 -4.74
CA LEU A 265 11.34 -7.65 -4.39
C LEU A 265 10.84 -8.72 -5.37
N LEU A 266 9.82 -8.42 -6.18
CA LEU A 266 9.33 -9.35 -7.21
C LEU A 266 10.29 -9.47 -8.40
N PHE A 267 11.27 -8.57 -8.55
CA PHE A 267 12.32 -8.64 -9.56
C PHE A 267 13.50 -9.52 -9.13
N ASP A 268 13.72 -9.70 -7.82
CA ASP A 268 14.87 -10.46 -7.28
C ASP A 268 14.68 -12.00 -7.39
N GLY A 269 13.49 -12.45 -7.72
CA GLY A 269 13.12 -13.87 -7.85
C GLY A 269 13.17 -14.43 -9.27
N LYS A 270 14.03 -13.86 -10.15
CA LYS A 270 14.25 -14.37 -11.50
C LYS A 270 15.50 -15.21 -11.58
#